data_f6a37ddae0d1a727793f2619e55e1757
#
_entry.id   f6a37ddae0d1a727793f2619e55e1757
#
_cell.length_a   1.000
_cell.length_b   1.000
_cell.length_c   1.000
_cell.angle_alpha   90.00
_cell.angle_beta   90.00
_cell.angle_gamma   90.00
#
_symmetry.space_group_name_H-M   'P 1'
#
loop_
_entity.id
_entity.type
_entity.pdbx_description
1 polymer ?
#
loop_
_entity_poly.entity_id
_entity_poly.type
_entity_poly.pdbx_seq_one_letter_code
_entity_poly.pdbx_strand_id
1 'polypeptide(L)'
;ISNRKGVNVPDVVLPLKALSPKDRADLEFACELGVDWLALSFVQRPEDVYEARALANGRAAVLSKIEKPAAVEAFDEILHVSDGIMVARGDLGVELPVQAVPPIQKQLVRKCRAAAKPVIVATQMLESMIESPMPTRAEVSDVANSIYEGTDAIMLSAESAAGDFPIEAVTTMNNVAIEVERDPTYTNLIEASRSAKGKTVADSIVAAAREISETTEIKAIACFTSSGTTASLTARERPRVPIIALTSNISTARRLCLTWGTNCVITGPVDRFKLAVVAAARAAVSQGFAKESLSLIHI
;
A
#
# COMPACT_ATOMS: atom_id res chain seq x y z
N ILE A 1 7.54 -33.35 -13.80
CA ILE A 1 7.48 -33.35 -12.33
C ILE A 1 8.93 -33.52 -11.83
N SER A 2 9.39 -32.59 -11.00
CA SER A 2 10.73 -32.65 -10.39
C SER A 2 10.59 -32.61 -8.86
N ASN A 3 11.66 -33.06 -8.13
CA ASN A 3 11.67 -33.03 -6.68
C ASN A 3 11.55 -31.59 -6.13
N ARG A 4 10.90 -31.42 -4.99
CA ARG A 4 10.72 -30.16 -4.26
C ARG A 4 9.87 -29.10 -4.99
N LYS A 5 8.96 -29.50 -5.86
CA LYS A 5 7.96 -28.62 -6.45
C LYS A 5 6.67 -28.68 -5.64
N GLY A 6 6.05 -27.53 -5.42
CA GLY A 6 4.71 -27.45 -4.89
C GLY A 6 3.68 -28.00 -5.88
N VAL A 7 2.53 -28.45 -5.36
CA VAL A 7 1.38 -28.85 -6.15
C VAL A 7 0.26 -27.88 -5.83
N ASN A 8 -0.22 -27.16 -6.84
CA ASN A 8 -1.43 -26.36 -6.73
C ASN A 8 -2.63 -27.25 -7.02
N VAL A 9 -3.67 -27.10 -6.23
CA VAL A 9 -4.95 -27.83 -6.38
C VAL A 9 -6.04 -26.76 -6.53
N PRO A 10 -6.28 -26.29 -7.76
CA PRO A 10 -7.34 -25.31 -8.04
C PRO A 10 -8.70 -25.84 -7.55
N ASP A 11 -9.61 -24.95 -7.16
CA ASP A 11 -10.98 -25.24 -6.74
C ASP A 11 -11.13 -26.09 -5.46
N VAL A 12 -10.06 -26.33 -4.71
CA VAL A 12 -10.09 -27.07 -3.45
C VAL A 12 -9.66 -26.21 -2.28
N VAL A 13 -10.57 -25.97 -1.34
CA VAL A 13 -10.21 -25.40 -0.04
C VAL A 13 -9.50 -26.48 0.76
N LEU A 14 -8.20 -26.36 0.87
CA LEU A 14 -7.41 -27.30 1.65
C LEU A 14 -7.69 -27.11 3.16
N PRO A 15 -7.86 -28.19 3.94
CA PRO A 15 -8.06 -28.12 5.40
C PRO A 15 -6.75 -27.82 6.14
N LEU A 16 -5.84 -27.08 5.51
CA LEU A 16 -4.55 -26.70 6.05
C LEU A 16 -4.65 -25.30 6.68
N LYS A 17 -3.94 -25.11 7.79
CA LYS A 17 -3.75 -23.79 8.38
C LYS A 17 -2.78 -22.96 7.53
N ALA A 18 -2.99 -21.67 7.43
CA ALA A 18 -2.08 -20.77 6.73
C ALA A 18 -0.66 -20.78 7.36
N LEU A 19 -0.56 -20.98 8.67
CA LEU A 19 0.72 -21.05 9.39
C LEU A 19 1.05 -22.48 9.80
N SER A 20 2.12 -23.02 9.24
CA SER A 20 2.75 -24.26 9.71
C SER A 20 3.51 -24.02 11.04
N PRO A 21 3.95 -25.09 11.74
CA PRO A 21 4.82 -24.93 12.91
C PRO A 21 6.11 -24.15 12.61
N LYS A 22 6.67 -24.32 11.41
CA LYS A 22 7.85 -23.57 10.96
C LYS A 22 7.51 -22.08 10.81
N ASP A 23 6.40 -21.74 10.14
CA ASP A 23 5.99 -20.36 9.90
C ASP A 23 5.75 -19.61 11.23
N ARG A 24 5.26 -20.30 12.26
CA ARG A 24 5.11 -19.71 13.61
C ARG A 24 6.46 -19.37 14.25
N ALA A 25 7.45 -20.25 14.10
CA ALA A 25 8.81 -19.99 14.58
C ALA A 25 9.47 -18.84 13.80
N ASP A 26 9.32 -18.84 12.48
CA ASP A 26 9.82 -17.77 11.62
C ASP A 26 9.13 -16.41 11.91
N LEU A 27 7.83 -16.41 12.19
CA LEU A 27 7.09 -15.21 12.59
C LEU A 27 7.62 -14.65 13.91
N GLU A 28 7.84 -15.49 14.91
CA GLU A 28 8.41 -15.07 16.19
C GLU A 28 9.79 -14.45 16.00
N PHE A 29 10.66 -15.11 15.25
CA PHE A 29 12.00 -14.61 14.91
C PHE A 29 11.94 -13.28 14.16
N ALA A 30 11.04 -13.13 13.18
CA ALA A 30 10.85 -11.86 12.46
C ALA A 30 10.41 -10.74 13.41
N CYS A 31 9.51 -11.03 14.34
CA CYS A 31 9.08 -10.08 15.37
C CYS A 31 10.22 -9.69 16.33
N GLU A 32 11.11 -10.61 16.68
CA GLU A 32 12.31 -10.33 17.49
C GLU A 32 13.29 -9.42 16.75
N LEU A 33 13.43 -9.58 15.43
CA LEU A 33 14.23 -8.69 14.58
C LEU A 33 13.62 -7.29 14.41
N GLY A 34 12.35 -7.10 14.80
CA GLY A 34 11.65 -5.82 14.73
C GLY A 34 11.23 -5.44 13.32
N VAL A 35 10.75 -6.41 12.51
CA VAL A 35 10.15 -6.12 11.22
C VAL A 35 8.88 -5.27 11.36
N ASP A 36 8.62 -4.39 10.41
CA ASP A 36 7.45 -3.52 10.45
C ASP A 36 6.19 -4.22 9.93
N TRP A 37 6.34 -5.16 8.99
CA TRP A 37 5.27 -5.88 8.33
C TRP A 37 5.55 -7.38 8.22
N LEU A 38 4.51 -8.17 8.45
CA LEU A 38 4.46 -9.61 8.18
C LEU A 38 3.53 -9.86 7.00
N ALA A 39 4.05 -10.38 5.91
CA ALA A 39 3.27 -10.74 4.73
C ALA A 39 2.80 -12.21 4.84
N LEU A 40 1.52 -12.41 5.09
CA LEU A 40 0.91 -13.73 5.31
C LEU A 40 0.46 -14.32 3.97
N SER A 41 1.13 -15.40 3.53
CA SER A 41 0.79 -16.12 2.31
C SER A 41 -0.37 -17.11 2.52
N PHE A 42 -1.05 -17.44 1.45
CA PHE A 42 -2.10 -18.47 1.39
C PHE A 42 -3.26 -18.25 2.38
N VAL A 43 -3.58 -16.99 2.64
CA VAL A 43 -4.78 -16.63 3.43
C VAL A 43 -6.02 -17.14 2.70
N GLN A 44 -6.91 -17.81 3.42
CA GLN A 44 -8.19 -18.31 2.90
C GLN A 44 -9.39 -17.70 3.63
N ARG A 45 -9.20 -17.30 4.89
CA ARG A 45 -10.27 -16.86 5.80
C ARG A 45 -9.74 -15.88 6.86
N PRO A 46 -10.60 -15.11 7.51
CA PRO A 46 -10.17 -14.12 8.51
C PRO A 46 -9.48 -14.75 9.73
N GLU A 47 -9.78 -16.03 10.08
CA GLU A 47 -9.15 -16.76 11.18
C GLU A 47 -7.64 -16.90 10.99
N ASP A 48 -7.17 -17.05 9.75
CA ASP A 48 -5.75 -17.13 9.42
C ASP A 48 -5.03 -15.83 9.82
N VAL A 49 -5.69 -14.70 9.59
CA VAL A 49 -5.16 -13.37 9.93
C VAL A 49 -5.23 -13.14 11.44
N TYR A 50 -6.32 -13.56 12.11
CA TYR A 50 -6.42 -13.47 13.57
C TYR A 50 -5.30 -14.24 14.24
N GLU A 51 -4.96 -15.43 13.77
CA GLU A 51 -3.87 -16.23 14.30
C GLU A 51 -2.53 -15.50 14.17
N ALA A 52 -2.20 -14.98 12.97
CA ALA A 52 -0.97 -14.24 12.75
C ALA A 52 -0.89 -12.97 13.63
N ARG A 53 -2.00 -12.24 13.77
CA ARG A 53 -2.07 -11.05 14.64
C ARG A 53 -1.86 -11.38 16.11
N ALA A 54 -2.44 -12.48 16.57
CA ALA A 54 -2.26 -12.94 17.96
C ALA A 54 -0.80 -13.29 18.25
N LEU A 55 -0.13 -13.98 17.34
CA LEU A 55 1.29 -14.31 17.45
C LEU A 55 2.18 -13.07 17.36
N ALA A 56 1.90 -12.16 16.42
CA ALA A 56 2.64 -10.90 16.28
C ALA A 56 2.50 -10.00 17.53
N ASN A 57 1.36 -10.07 18.21
CA ASN A 57 1.06 -9.32 19.43
C ASN A 57 1.40 -7.82 19.32
N GLY A 58 1.02 -7.18 18.19
CA GLY A 58 1.23 -5.77 17.93
C GLY A 58 2.67 -5.36 17.56
N ARG A 59 3.65 -6.28 17.60
CA ARG A 59 5.05 -6.03 17.23
C ARG A 59 5.22 -5.68 15.75
N ALA A 60 4.43 -6.30 14.89
CA ALA A 60 4.41 -6.03 13.45
C ALA A 60 2.97 -5.91 12.94
N ALA A 61 2.78 -5.20 11.84
CA ALA A 61 1.51 -5.15 11.11
C ALA A 61 1.37 -6.39 10.22
N VAL A 62 0.14 -6.86 10.00
CA VAL A 62 -0.13 -8.04 9.16
C VAL A 62 -0.71 -7.62 7.82
N LEU A 63 0.00 -7.99 6.76
CA LEU A 63 -0.40 -7.81 5.37
C LEU A 63 -0.84 -9.16 4.80
N SER A 64 -2.11 -9.26 4.42
CA SER A 64 -2.66 -10.50 3.86
C SER A 64 -2.44 -10.56 2.36
N LYS A 65 -1.87 -11.67 1.88
CA LYS A 65 -1.68 -11.92 0.46
C LYS A 65 -2.91 -12.67 -0.08
N ILE A 66 -3.56 -12.07 -1.07
CA ILE A 66 -4.73 -12.64 -1.75
C ILE A 66 -4.24 -13.47 -2.92
N GLU A 67 -4.20 -14.77 -2.72
CA GLU A 67 -3.64 -15.79 -3.60
C GLU A 67 -4.64 -16.90 -3.94
N LYS A 68 -5.73 -17.01 -3.20
CA LYS A 68 -6.72 -18.10 -3.29
C LYS A 68 -8.11 -17.57 -3.62
N PRO A 69 -8.93 -18.33 -4.36
CA PRO A 69 -10.33 -17.99 -4.63
C PRO A 69 -11.14 -17.75 -3.35
N ALA A 70 -10.95 -18.60 -2.33
CA ALA A 70 -11.59 -18.46 -1.03
C ALA A 70 -11.31 -17.12 -0.36
N ALA A 71 -10.07 -16.58 -0.51
CA ALA A 71 -9.72 -15.25 0.00
C ALA A 71 -10.42 -14.13 -0.76
N VAL A 72 -10.70 -14.31 -2.05
CA VAL A 72 -11.47 -13.33 -2.84
C VAL A 72 -12.94 -13.33 -2.39
N GLU A 73 -13.52 -14.51 -2.12
CA GLU A 73 -14.89 -14.64 -1.61
C GLU A 73 -15.06 -14.03 -0.21
N ALA A 74 -14.13 -14.30 0.71
CA ALA A 74 -14.11 -13.78 2.08
C ALA A 74 -13.40 -12.42 2.21
N PHE A 75 -13.20 -11.70 1.10
CA PHE A 75 -12.28 -10.55 1.08
C PHE A 75 -12.66 -9.45 2.04
N ASP A 76 -13.93 -9.10 2.18
CA ASP A 76 -14.37 -8.00 3.05
C ASP A 76 -14.04 -8.28 4.52
N GLU A 77 -14.18 -9.54 4.94
CA GLU A 77 -13.86 -10.00 6.30
C GLU A 77 -12.33 -10.03 6.51
N ILE A 78 -11.58 -10.53 5.54
CA ILE A 78 -10.11 -10.53 5.56
C ILE A 78 -9.57 -9.09 5.58
N LEU A 79 -10.11 -8.21 4.74
CA LEU A 79 -9.73 -6.80 4.70
C LEU A 79 -9.99 -6.14 6.06
N HIS A 80 -11.12 -6.43 6.69
CA HIS A 80 -11.46 -5.85 8.00
C HIS A 80 -10.38 -6.12 9.06
N VAL A 81 -9.83 -7.33 9.09
CA VAL A 81 -8.87 -7.77 10.12
C VAL A 81 -7.40 -7.61 9.73
N SER A 82 -7.10 -7.31 8.48
CA SER A 82 -5.74 -7.06 7.97
C SER A 82 -5.33 -5.59 8.17
N ASP A 83 -4.03 -5.33 8.28
CA ASP A 83 -3.48 -3.97 8.30
C ASP A 83 -3.14 -3.47 6.88
N GLY A 84 -2.90 -4.39 5.94
CA GLY A 84 -2.68 -4.14 4.52
C GLY A 84 -2.99 -5.36 3.68
N ILE A 85 -3.03 -5.21 2.37
CA ILE A 85 -3.35 -6.26 1.40
C ILE A 85 -2.29 -6.31 0.30
N MET A 86 -1.97 -7.52 -0.16
CA MET A 86 -1.23 -7.73 -1.40
C MET A 86 -2.08 -8.54 -2.38
N VAL A 87 -2.25 -8.04 -3.57
CA VAL A 87 -2.83 -8.79 -4.69
C VAL A 87 -1.69 -9.54 -5.37
N ALA A 88 -1.54 -10.82 -5.04
CA ALA A 88 -0.47 -11.68 -5.56
C ALA A 88 -0.95 -12.40 -6.83
N ARG A 89 -0.84 -11.70 -7.96
CA ARG A 89 -1.45 -12.08 -9.24
C ARG A 89 -0.94 -13.40 -9.81
N GLY A 90 0.34 -13.71 -9.57
CA GLY A 90 0.95 -14.96 -10.02
C GLY A 90 0.24 -16.18 -9.47
N ASP A 91 0.12 -16.26 -8.14
CA ASP A 91 -0.55 -17.37 -7.47
C ASP A 91 -2.06 -17.37 -7.75
N LEU A 92 -2.69 -16.19 -7.74
CA LEU A 92 -4.10 -16.04 -8.03
C LEU A 92 -4.45 -16.49 -9.46
N GLY A 93 -3.57 -16.20 -10.45
CA GLY A 93 -3.75 -16.62 -11.86
C GLY A 93 -3.47 -18.09 -12.12
N VAL A 94 -2.86 -18.81 -11.17
CA VAL A 94 -2.75 -20.28 -11.20
C VAL A 94 -4.03 -20.94 -10.67
N GLU A 95 -4.67 -20.29 -9.69
CA GLU A 95 -5.87 -20.80 -9.01
C GLU A 95 -7.18 -20.40 -9.72
N LEU A 96 -7.17 -19.31 -10.48
CA LEU A 96 -8.32 -18.79 -11.23
C LEU A 96 -8.02 -18.68 -12.73
N PRO A 97 -9.03 -18.68 -13.60
CA PRO A 97 -8.84 -18.35 -15.00
C PRO A 97 -8.15 -16.99 -15.12
N VAL A 98 -7.07 -16.91 -15.90
CA VAL A 98 -6.20 -15.72 -15.99
C VAL A 98 -6.99 -14.45 -16.35
N GLN A 99 -8.03 -14.56 -17.17
CA GLN A 99 -8.90 -13.42 -17.54
C GLN A 99 -9.78 -12.91 -16.38
N ALA A 100 -9.92 -13.67 -15.29
CA ALA A 100 -10.64 -13.23 -14.10
C ALA A 100 -9.78 -12.35 -13.16
N VAL A 101 -8.47 -12.43 -13.28
CA VAL A 101 -7.54 -11.70 -12.36
C VAL A 101 -7.66 -10.18 -12.49
N PRO A 102 -7.68 -9.55 -13.68
CA PRO A 102 -7.75 -8.09 -13.78
C PRO A 102 -8.99 -7.46 -13.14
N PRO A 103 -10.24 -7.96 -13.38
CA PRO A 103 -11.40 -7.39 -12.70
C PRO A 103 -11.38 -7.61 -11.17
N ILE A 104 -10.84 -8.73 -10.70
CA ILE A 104 -10.65 -8.99 -9.27
C ILE A 104 -9.65 -8.00 -8.68
N GLN A 105 -8.47 -7.83 -9.28
CA GLN A 105 -7.48 -6.84 -8.85
C GLN A 105 -8.12 -5.46 -8.67
N LYS A 106 -8.83 -5.00 -9.68
CA LYS A 106 -9.52 -3.69 -9.67
C LYS A 106 -10.52 -3.56 -8.52
N GLN A 107 -11.28 -4.61 -8.25
CA GLN A 107 -12.23 -4.66 -7.13
C GLN A 107 -11.50 -4.61 -5.78
N LEU A 108 -10.44 -5.41 -5.60
CA LEU A 108 -9.67 -5.49 -4.37
C LEU A 108 -8.99 -4.15 -4.06
N VAL A 109 -8.31 -3.54 -5.04
CA VAL A 109 -7.65 -2.23 -4.90
C VAL A 109 -8.67 -1.16 -4.47
N ARG A 110 -9.84 -1.11 -5.12
CA ARG A 110 -10.90 -0.16 -4.78
C ARG A 110 -11.41 -0.34 -3.34
N LYS A 111 -11.62 -1.59 -2.90
CA LYS A 111 -12.06 -1.88 -1.52
C LYS A 111 -11.01 -1.50 -0.49
N CYS A 112 -9.72 -1.80 -0.74
CA CYS A 112 -8.62 -1.41 0.15
C CYS A 112 -8.53 0.10 0.29
N ARG A 113 -8.59 0.83 -0.83
CA ARG A 113 -8.59 2.28 -0.82
C ARG A 113 -9.78 2.83 -0.03
N ALA A 114 -10.99 2.29 -0.22
CA ALA A 114 -12.16 2.69 0.54
C ALA A 114 -11.98 2.52 2.06
N ALA A 115 -11.30 1.46 2.46
CA ALA A 115 -10.97 1.15 3.86
C ALA A 115 -9.76 1.93 4.40
N ALA A 116 -9.10 2.76 3.59
CA ALA A 116 -7.84 3.45 3.93
C ALA A 116 -6.74 2.48 4.41
N LYS A 117 -6.67 1.29 3.80
CA LYS A 117 -5.65 0.28 4.06
C LYS A 117 -4.74 0.16 2.85
N PRO A 118 -3.40 0.12 3.03
CA PRO A 118 -2.47 0.05 1.92
C PRO A 118 -2.67 -1.25 1.12
N VAL A 119 -2.59 -1.13 -0.19
CA VAL A 119 -2.67 -2.25 -1.12
C VAL A 119 -1.46 -2.27 -2.04
N ILE A 120 -0.84 -3.45 -2.14
CA ILE A 120 0.29 -3.73 -3.02
C ILE A 120 -0.20 -4.59 -4.17
N VAL A 121 0.11 -4.20 -5.41
CA VAL A 121 -0.04 -5.09 -6.57
C VAL A 121 1.33 -5.70 -6.88
N ALA A 122 1.37 -7.03 -6.96
CA ALA A 122 2.59 -7.80 -7.03
C ALA A 122 2.56 -8.87 -8.13
N THR A 123 3.75 -9.31 -8.50
CA THR A 123 4.08 -10.36 -9.46
C THR A 123 3.82 -10.01 -10.93
N GLN A 124 4.74 -10.45 -11.79
CA GLN A 124 4.67 -10.28 -13.25
C GLN A 124 4.51 -8.80 -13.67
N MET A 125 5.19 -7.88 -13.00
CA MET A 125 5.12 -6.46 -13.31
C MET A 125 6.01 -6.10 -14.50
N LEU A 126 7.30 -6.43 -14.42
CA LEU A 126 8.32 -6.21 -15.45
C LEU A 126 9.14 -7.49 -15.66
N GLU A 127 8.49 -8.65 -15.74
CA GLU A 127 9.13 -9.97 -15.69
C GLU A 127 10.21 -10.17 -16.75
N SER A 128 10.03 -9.60 -17.96
CA SER A 128 11.04 -9.66 -19.00
C SER A 128 12.36 -8.97 -18.60
N MET A 129 12.30 -8.03 -17.65
CA MET A 129 13.50 -7.33 -17.16
C MET A 129 14.36 -8.20 -16.19
N ILE A 130 13.97 -9.42 -15.92
CA ILE A 130 14.88 -10.39 -15.29
C ILE A 130 16.12 -10.61 -16.17
N GLU A 131 15.92 -10.71 -17.49
CA GLU A 131 16.97 -11.02 -18.48
C GLU A 131 17.17 -9.91 -19.53
N SER A 132 16.34 -8.86 -19.53
CA SER A 132 16.38 -7.76 -20.50
C SER A 132 16.48 -6.40 -19.81
N PRO A 133 17.30 -5.45 -20.31
CA PRO A 133 17.36 -4.09 -19.75
C PRO A 133 16.10 -3.25 -20.07
N MET A 134 15.20 -3.74 -20.93
CA MET A 134 14.00 -3.04 -21.36
C MET A 134 12.78 -3.94 -21.22
N PRO A 135 11.66 -3.42 -20.68
CA PRO A 135 10.42 -4.17 -20.57
C PRO A 135 9.67 -4.24 -21.90
N THR A 136 8.70 -5.13 -21.98
CA THR A 136 7.71 -5.11 -23.06
C THR A 136 6.69 -3.97 -22.88
N ARG A 137 6.03 -3.56 -23.97
CA ARG A 137 4.94 -2.57 -23.87
C ARG A 137 3.75 -3.05 -23.05
N ALA A 138 3.50 -4.36 -23.05
CA ALA A 138 2.42 -4.96 -22.26
C ALA A 138 2.69 -4.81 -20.75
N GLU A 139 3.93 -5.04 -20.32
CA GLU A 139 4.35 -4.88 -18.93
C GLU A 139 4.27 -3.42 -18.48
N VAL A 140 4.75 -2.48 -19.30
CA VAL A 140 4.62 -1.04 -19.01
C VAL A 140 3.14 -0.64 -18.86
N SER A 141 2.27 -1.17 -19.73
CA SER A 141 0.83 -0.93 -19.66
C SER A 141 0.21 -1.54 -18.40
N ASP A 142 0.67 -2.71 -17.97
CA ASP A 142 0.17 -3.37 -16.76
C ASP A 142 0.58 -2.61 -15.48
N VAL A 143 1.84 -2.17 -15.40
CA VAL A 143 2.31 -1.29 -14.32
C VAL A 143 1.47 -0.01 -14.27
N ALA A 144 1.30 0.66 -15.43
CA ALA A 144 0.50 1.88 -15.52
C ALA A 144 -0.95 1.65 -15.07
N ASN A 145 -1.61 0.56 -15.50
CA ASN A 145 -2.97 0.24 -15.10
C ASN A 145 -3.09 0.04 -13.59
N SER A 146 -2.13 -0.64 -12.95
CA SER A 146 -2.13 -0.83 -11.50
C SER A 146 -2.09 0.51 -10.75
N ILE A 147 -1.34 1.48 -11.28
CA ILE A 147 -1.26 2.83 -10.71
C ILE A 147 -2.56 3.62 -10.96
N TYR A 148 -3.11 3.58 -12.18
CA TYR A 148 -4.41 4.20 -12.50
C TYR A 148 -5.56 3.68 -11.63
N GLU A 149 -5.50 2.42 -11.20
CA GLU A 149 -6.48 1.83 -10.28
C GLU A 149 -6.40 2.39 -8.86
N GLY A 150 -5.28 3.07 -8.52
CA GLY A 150 -5.07 3.72 -7.24
C GLY A 150 -4.44 2.80 -6.19
N THR A 151 -3.57 1.87 -6.59
CA THR A 151 -2.74 1.09 -5.66
C THR A 151 -1.84 1.99 -4.82
N ASP A 152 -1.44 1.54 -3.64
CA ASP A 152 -0.51 2.28 -2.77
C ASP A 152 0.95 1.97 -3.11
N ALA A 153 1.23 0.74 -3.52
CA ALA A 153 2.56 0.31 -3.94
C ALA A 153 2.46 -0.76 -5.02
N ILE A 154 3.53 -0.88 -5.80
CA ILE A 154 3.76 -1.94 -6.78
C ILE A 154 5.06 -2.64 -6.42
N MET A 155 5.11 -3.96 -6.59
CA MET A 155 6.25 -4.76 -6.13
C MET A 155 6.92 -5.51 -7.29
N LEU A 156 8.23 -5.36 -7.38
CA LEU A 156 9.10 -6.24 -8.18
C LEU A 156 9.42 -7.50 -7.35
N SER A 157 9.64 -8.60 -8.03
CA SER A 157 10.02 -9.90 -7.45
C SER A 157 11.41 -10.31 -7.94
N ALA A 158 11.48 -11.26 -8.87
CA ALA A 158 12.73 -11.74 -9.43
C ALA A 158 13.49 -10.66 -10.20
N GLU A 159 12.79 -9.67 -10.77
CA GLU A 159 13.35 -8.55 -11.53
C GLU A 159 14.41 -7.78 -10.73
N SER A 160 14.21 -7.63 -9.41
CA SER A 160 15.17 -6.97 -8.52
C SER A 160 15.92 -7.92 -7.59
N ALA A 161 15.39 -9.13 -7.33
CA ALA A 161 15.97 -10.07 -6.39
C ALA A 161 17.01 -11.00 -7.00
N ALA A 162 16.88 -11.33 -8.28
CA ALA A 162 17.72 -12.31 -8.99
C ALA A 162 17.97 -11.96 -10.47
N GLY A 163 17.36 -10.89 -10.99
CA GLY A 163 17.53 -10.46 -12.37
C GLY A 163 18.88 -9.78 -12.64
N ASP A 164 19.23 -9.69 -13.90
CA ASP A 164 20.48 -9.08 -14.37
C ASP A 164 20.39 -7.53 -14.39
N PHE A 165 19.19 -6.96 -14.35
CA PHE A 165 18.94 -5.52 -14.51
C PHE A 165 18.10 -4.91 -13.36
N PRO A 166 18.48 -5.10 -12.09
CA PRO A 166 17.65 -4.68 -10.95
C PRO A 166 17.46 -3.16 -10.84
N ILE A 167 18.49 -2.38 -11.17
CA ILE A 167 18.43 -0.91 -11.11
C ILE A 167 17.52 -0.37 -12.21
N GLU A 168 17.65 -0.90 -13.42
CA GLU A 168 16.85 -0.54 -14.58
C GLU A 168 15.37 -0.89 -14.35
N ALA A 169 15.07 -2.03 -13.75
CA ALA A 169 13.72 -2.46 -13.42
C ALA A 169 13.06 -1.50 -12.42
N VAL A 170 13.73 -1.13 -11.32
CA VAL A 170 13.24 -0.16 -10.35
C VAL A 170 13.08 1.22 -11.00
N THR A 171 14.05 1.66 -11.79
CA THR A 171 14.02 2.95 -12.47
C THR A 171 12.85 3.03 -13.46
N THR A 172 12.65 1.97 -14.25
CA THR A 172 11.54 1.89 -15.21
C THR A 172 10.20 1.93 -14.50
N MET A 173 10.02 1.15 -13.44
CA MET A 173 8.79 1.15 -12.64
C MET A 173 8.50 2.53 -12.05
N ASN A 174 9.50 3.20 -11.50
CA ASN A 174 9.38 4.55 -10.97
C ASN A 174 9.00 5.57 -12.05
N ASN A 175 9.63 5.49 -13.23
CA ASN A 175 9.34 6.40 -14.34
C ASN A 175 7.90 6.23 -14.84
N VAL A 176 7.40 4.99 -14.95
CA VAL A 176 6.00 4.72 -15.30
C VAL A 176 5.06 5.33 -14.26
N ALA A 177 5.37 5.19 -12.97
CA ALA A 177 4.56 5.78 -11.91
C ALA A 177 4.50 7.31 -12.01
N ILE A 178 5.64 7.96 -12.21
CA ILE A 178 5.73 9.42 -12.36
C ILE A 178 4.90 9.90 -13.55
N GLU A 179 5.00 9.23 -14.71
CA GLU A 179 4.26 9.63 -15.92
C GLU A 179 2.74 9.45 -15.74
N VAL A 180 2.31 8.35 -15.11
CA VAL A 180 0.89 8.11 -14.83
C VAL A 180 0.33 9.15 -13.86
N GLU A 181 1.05 9.47 -12.78
CA GLU A 181 0.59 10.44 -11.78
C GLU A 181 0.56 11.89 -12.32
N ARG A 182 1.32 12.17 -13.39
CA ARG A 182 1.28 13.46 -14.10
C ARG A 182 0.14 13.56 -15.11
N ASP A 183 -0.38 12.43 -15.59
CA ASP A 183 -1.46 12.42 -16.57
C ASP A 183 -2.76 12.95 -15.95
N PRO A 184 -3.41 13.96 -16.57
CA PRO A 184 -4.72 14.44 -16.10
C PRO A 184 -5.79 13.34 -15.99
N THR A 185 -5.68 12.28 -16.80
CA THR A 185 -6.58 11.13 -16.79
C THR A 185 -6.53 10.40 -15.44
N TYR A 186 -5.35 10.36 -14.78
CA TYR A 186 -5.19 9.74 -13.46
C TYR A 186 -6.16 10.36 -12.45
N THR A 187 -6.17 11.68 -12.34
CA THR A 187 -7.07 12.39 -11.43
C THR A 187 -8.54 12.07 -11.71
N ASN A 188 -8.93 12.02 -12.99
CA ASN A 188 -10.32 11.72 -13.37
C ASN A 188 -10.73 10.29 -13.00
N LEU A 189 -9.84 9.30 -13.20
CA LEU A 189 -10.08 7.91 -12.84
C LEU A 189 -10.15 7.71 -11.33
N ILE A 190 -9.27 8.37 -10.59
CA ILE A 190 -9.28 8.35 -9.12
C ILE A 190 -10.58 8.96 -8.59
N GLU A 191 -11.06 10.07 -9.17
CA GLU A 191 -12.33 10.69 -8.79
C GLU A 191 -13.52 9.77 -9.09
N ALA A 192 -13.59 9.22 -10.30
CA ALA A 192 -14.66 8.30 -10.71
C ALA A 192 -14.72 7.03 -9.84
N SER A 193 -13.58 6.59 -9.29
CA SER A 193 -13.48 5.42 -8.41
C SER A 193 -13.56 5.77 -6.92
N ARG A 194 -13.84 7.03 -6.58
CA ARG A 194 -13.93 7.50 -5.20
C ARG A 194 -15.08 6.81 -4.47
N SER A 195 -14.80 6.32 -3.28
CA SER A 195 -15.82 5.75 -2.41
C SER A 195 -16.75 6.82 -1.89
N ALA A 196 -17.97 6.44 -1.52
CA ALA A 196 -18.87 7.34 -0.80
C ALA A 196 -18.15 7.92 0.42
N LYS A 197 -18.37 9.21 0.69
CA LYS A 197 -17.76 9.90 1.83
C LYS A 197 -18.07 9.12 3.11
N GLY A 198 -17.02 8.86 3.90
CA GLY A 198 -17.18 8.28 5.23
C GLY A 198 -18.05 9.17 6.12
N LYS A 199 -18.59 8.58 7.19
CA LYS A 199 -19.56 9.26 8.07
C LYS A 199 -18.92 9.92 9.30
N THR A 200 -17.58 9.91 9.42
CA THR A 200 -16.88 10.46 10.57
C THR A 200 -16.44 11.91 10.33
N VAL A 201 -16.19 12.63 11.42
CA VAL A 201 -15.59 13.97 11.36
C VAL A 201 -14.23 13.93 10.66
N ALA A 202 -13.42 12.90 10.93
CA ALA A 202 -12.12 12.72 10.29
C ALA A 202 -12.26 12.58 8.76
N ASP A 203 -13.23 11.79 8.28
CA ASP A 203 -13.50 11.66 6.84
C ASP A 203 -13.86 13.01 6.20
N SER A 204 -14.65 13.82 6.89
CA SER A 204 -15.05 15.14 6.40
C SER A 204 -13.85 16.10 6.32
N ILE A 205 -12.97 16.07 7.33
CA ILE A 205 -11.76 16.92 7.37
C ILE A 205 -10.80 16.55 6.24
N VAL A 206 -10.51 15.27 6.02
CA VAL A 206 -9.58 14.87 4.96
C VAL A 206 -10.15 15.13 3.57
N ALA A 207 -11.48 15.00 3.39
CA ALA A 207 -12.15 15.35 2.15
C ALA A 207 -12.06 16.86 1.87
N ALA A 208 -12.23 17.70 2.90
CA ALA A 208 -12.05 19.15 2.78
C ALA A 208 -10.59 19.53 2.48
N ALA A 209 -9.63 18.89 3.13
CA ALA A 209 -8.20 19.11 2.87
C ALA A 209 -7.84 18.77 1.41
N ARG A 210 -8.39 17.69 0.85
CA ARG A 210 -8.26 17.37 -0.57
C ARG A 210 -8.85 18.48 -1.44
N GLU A 211 -10.10 18.88 -1.20
CA GLU A 211 -10.77 19.94 -1.98
C GLU A 211 -9.96 21.23 -2.00
N ILE A 212 -9.40 21.61 -0.84
CA ILE A 212 -8.51 22.77 -0.73
C ILE A 212 -7.26 22.56 -1.60
N SER A 213 -6.71 21.36 -1.64
CA SER A 213 -5.51 21.06 -2.46
C SER A 213 -5.77 21.12 -3.96
N GLU A 214 -7.01 20.94 -4.38
CA GLU A 214 -7.41 20.98 -5.79
C GLU A 214 -7.78 22.40 -6.27
N THR A 215 -8.28 23.23 -5.35
CA THR A 215 -8.79 24.56 -5.65
C THR A 215 -7.84 25.70 -5.29
N THR A 216 -6.77 25.41 -4.56
CA THR A 216 -5.80 26.42 -4.09
C THR A 216 -4.36 25.97 -4.37
N GLU A 217 -3.41 26.91 -4.31
CA GLU A 217 -1.98 26.65 -4.56
C GLU A 217 -1.21 26.17 -3.31
N ILE A 218 -1.81 25.31 -2.48
CA ILE A 218 -1.06 24.73 -1.37
C ILE A 218 0.05 23.79 -1.88
N LYS A 219 1.08 23.58 -1.06
CA LYS A 219 2.27 22.82 -1.46
C LYS A 219 2.35 21.46 -0.79
N ALA A 220 1.71 21.26 0.35
CA ALA A 220 1.65 20.00 1.07
C ALA A 220 0.48 19.98 2.06
N ILE A 221 0.04 18.79 2.46
CA ILE A 221 -0.88 18.57 3.58
C ILE A 221 -0.07 17.98 4.72
N ALA A 222 -0.02 18.64 5.86
CA ALA A 222 0.68 18.14 7.06
C ALA A 222 -0.32 17.49 8.02
N CYS A 223 -0.08 16.24 8.39
CA CYS A 223 -0.91 15.44 9.29
C CYS A 223 -0.09 15.06 10.53
N PHE A 224 -0.56 15.43 11.73
CA PHE A 224 -0.04 14.86 12.98
C PHE A 224 -0.79 13.55 13.25
N THR A 225 -0.05 12.48 13.49
CA THR A 225 -0.63 11.17 13.70
C THR A 225 0.19 10.33 14.68
N SER A 226 -0.47 9.65 15.59
CA SER A 226 0.17 8.69 16.49
C SER A 226 0.16 7.28 15.90
N SER A 227 -0.99 6.84 15.39
CA SER A 227 -1.23 5.50 14.83
C SER A 227 -1.08 5.42 13.30
N GLY A 228 -0.98 6.55 12.60
CA GLY A 228 -0.99 6.59 11.14
C GLY A 228 -2.36 6.84 10.53
N THR A 229 -3.45 6.73 11.29
CA THR A 229 -4.82 6.77 10.76
C THR A 229 -5.11 8.04 9.96
N THR A 230 -4.76 9.22 10.47
CA THR A 230 -5.00 10.49 9.77
C THR A 230 -4.27 10.54 8.42
N ALA A 231 -3.03 10.09 8.38
CA ALA A 231 -2.25 10.04 7.14
C ALA A 231 -2.86 9.06 6.12
N SER A 232 -3.26 7.85 6.57
CA SER A 232 -3.93 6.86 5.71
C SER A 232 -5.27 7.35 5.17
N LEU A 233 -6.07 8.02 6.00
CA LEU A 233 -7.34 8.64 5.54
C LEU A 233 -7.08 9.75 4.53
N THR A 234 -6.03 10.56 4.72
CA THR A 234 -5.65 11.60 3.75
C THR A 234 -5.16 10.97 2.44
N ALA A 235 -4.33 9.94 2.53
CA ALA A 235 -3.81 9.21 1.37
C ALA A 235 -4.95 8.54 0.57
N ARG A 236 -5.99 8.01 1.22
CA ARG A 236 -7.20 7.49 0.58
C ARG A 236 -7.82 8.48 -0.40
N GLU A 237 -7.81 9.76 -0.05
CA GLU A 237 -8.39 10.83 -0.87
C GLU A 237 -7.52 11.18 -2.08
N ARG A 238 -6.24 10.73 -2.16
CA ARG A 238 -5.30 11.02 -3.28
C ARG A 238 -5.23 12.52 -3.60
N PRO A 239 -4.82 13.38 -2.65
CA PRO A 239 -4.64 14.81 -2.94
C PRO A 239 -3.53 15.02 -3.97
N ARG A 240 -3.58 16.16 -4.69
CA ARG A 240 -2.56 16.51 -5.70
C ARG A 240 -1.21 16.94 -5.12
N VAL A 241 -1.14 17.12 -3.81
CA VAL A 241 0.06 17.57 -3.12
C VAL A 241 0.55 16.48 -2.17
N PRO A 242 1.85 16.43 -1.85
CA PRO A 242 2.40 15.44 -0.92
C PRO A 242 1.78 15.56 0.47
N ILE A 243 1.71 14.43 1.15
CA ILE A 243 1.27 14.32 2.54
C ILE A 243 2.50 14.21 3.43
N ILE A 244 2.64 15.12 4.40
CA ILE A 244 3.69 15.07 5.41
C ILE A 244 3.06 14.48 6.68
N ALA A 245 3.40 13.25 7.00
CA ALA A 245 2.96 12.59 8.22
C ALA A 245 3.97 12.83 9.34
N LEU A 246 3.60 13.66 10.30
CA LEU A 246 4.43 13.96 11.48
C LEU A 246 4.01 13.03 12.62
N THR A 247 4.97 12.29 13.15
CA THR A 247 4.73 11.35 14.25
C THR A 247 5.94 11.25 15.17
N SER A 248 5.70 10.97 16.45
CA SER A 248 6.77 10.62 17.39
C SER A 248 7.07 9.12 17.44
N ASN A 249 6.28 8.32 16.73
CA ASN A 249 6.38 6.87 16.75
C ASN A 249 7.08 6.36 15.50
N ILE A 250 8.28 5.82 15.68
CA ILE A 250 9.11 5.29 14.58
C ILE A 250 8.42 4.13 13.86
N SER A 251 7.74 3.23 14.58
CA SER A 251 7.05 2.10 13.95
C SER A 251 5.88 2.56 13.08
N THR A 252 5.16 3.61 13.49
CA THR A 252 4.12 4.24 12.68
C THR A 252 4.71 4.85 11.41
N ALA A 253 5.82 5.59 11.52
CA ALA A 253 6.47 6.17 10.35
C ALA A 253 6.91 5.11 9.33
N ARG A 254 7.52 4.01 9.80
CA ARG A 254 7.96 2.91 8.95
C ARG A 254 6.78 2.19 8.28
N ARG A 255 5.70 1.95 9.02
CA ARG A 255 4.49 1.32 8.46
C ARG A 255 3.83 2.19 7.39
N LEU A 256 3.83 3.50 7.57
CA LEU A 256 3.28 4.45 6.59
C LEU A 256 4.09 4.54 5.28
N CYS A 257 5.32 3.99 5.21
CA CYS A 257 6.08 3.92 3.96
C CYS A 257 5.39 3.10 2.87
N LEU A 258 4.42 2.24 3.20
CA LEU A 258 3.57 1.54 2.23
C LEU A 258 2.32 2.33 1.82
N THR A 259 2.08 3.49 2.42
CA THR A 259 0.90 4.31 2.14
C THR A 259 1.21 5.35 1.07
N TRP A 260 0.39 5.42 0.04
CA TRP A 260 0.59 6.31 -1.10
C TRP A 260 0.77 7.78 -0.68
N GLY A 261 1.72 8.46 -1.31
CA GLY A 261 1.92 9.91 -1.21
C GLY A 261 2.37 10.42 0.18
N THR A 262 2.68 9.53 1.12
CA THR A 262 3.10 9.92 2.47
C THR A 262 4.62 10.09 2.58
N ASN A 263 5.02 11.19 3.17
CA ASN A 263 6.41 11.49 3.57
C ASN A 263 6.43 11.61 5.09
N CYS A 264 7.07 10.65 5.76
CA CYS A 264 7.06 10.60 7.22
C CYS A 264 8.21 11.40 7.82
N VAL A 265 7.89 12.22 8.81
CA VAL A 265 8.86 13.01 9.58
C VAL A 265 8.71 12.68 11.06
N ILE A 266 9.80 12.23 11.67
CA ILE A 266 9.83 11.98 13.12
C ILE A 266 9.95 13.32 13.84
N THR A 267 9.03 13.56 14.78
CA THR A 267 9.02 14.77 15.61
C THR A 267 9.07 14.38 17.09
N GLY A 268 9.50 15.31 17.93
CA GLY A 268 9.24 15.19 19.38
C GLY A 268 7.73 15.29 19.68
N PRO A 269 7.33 14.99 20.91
CA PRO A 269 5.95 15.19 21.35
C PRO A 269 5.55 16.66 21.16
N VAL A 270 4.41 16.89 20.54
CA VAL A 270 3.87 18.23 20.30
C VAL A 270 2.60 18.39 21.11
N ASP A 271 2.70 19.11 22.23
CA ASP A 271 1.62 19.33 23.19
C ASP A 271 0.86 20.67 22.98
N ARG A 272 1.43 21.56 22.16
CA ARG A 272 0.86 22.88 21.88
C ARG A 272 0.67 23.09 20.38
N PHE A 273 -0.52 23.58 20.02
CA PHE A 273 -0.89 23.86 18.63
C PHE A 273 0.16 24.72 17.88
N LYS A 274 0.66 25.80 18.51
CA LYS A 274 1.67 26.66 17.89
C LYS A 274 2.96 25.89 17.54
N LEU A 275 3.37 24.96 18.40
CA LEU A 275 4.55 24.12 18.14
C LEU A 275 4.28 23.12 17.01
N ALA A 276 3.04 22.59 16.90
CA ALA A 276 2.63 21.75 15.79
C ALA A 276 2.76 22.50 14.45
N VAL A 277 2.23 23.72 14.37
CA VAL A 277 2.31 24.55 13.17
C VAL A 277 3.77 24.80 12.77
N VAL A 278 4.63 25.16 13.72
CA VAL A 278 6.07 25.38 13.45
C VAL A 278 6.76 24.08 13.00
N ALA A 279 6.43 22.94 13.62
CA ALA A 279 7.00 21.65 13.22
C ALA A 279 6.57 21.26 11.80
N ALA A 280 5.29 21.47 11.44
CA ALA A 280 4.78 21.23 10.09
C ALA A 280 5.48 22.12 9.05
N ALA A 281 5.66 23.41 9.35
CA ALA A 281 6.37 24.34 8.47
C ALA A 281 7.81 23.90 8.21
N ARG A 282 8.54 23.58 9.29
CA ARG A 282 9.91 23.09 9.20
C ARG A 282 10.01 21.79 8.41
N ALA A 283 9.09 20.86 8.63
CA ALA A 283 9.04 19.63 7.89
C ALA A 283 8.82 19.88 6.40
N ALA A 284 7.88 20.74 6.03
CA ALA A 284 7.61 21.09 4.63
C ALA A 284 8.82 21.69 3.93
N VAL A 285 9.57 22.59 4.62
CA VAL A 285 10.79 23.19 4.09
C VAL A 285 11.92 22.16 4.00
N SER A 286 12.15 21.37 5.05
CA SER A 286 13.23 20.37 5.08
C SER A 286 13.05 19.24 4.06
N GLN A 287 11.80 18.90 3.72
CA GLN A 287 11.47 17.93 2.67
C GLN A 287 11.46 18.56 1.26
N GLY A 288 11.72 19.86 1.14
CA GLY A 288 11.78 20.55 -0.16
C GLY A 288 10.42 20.87 -0.79
N PHE A 289 9.31 20.68 -0.07
CA PHE A 289 7.96 20.95 -0.58
C PHE A 289 7.58 22.43 -0.49
N ALA A 290 8.18 23.18 0.40
CA ALA A 290 7.87 24.58 0.64
C ALA A 290 9.14 25.45 0.76
N LYS A 291 8.98 26.76 0.55
CA LYS A 291 10.00 27.77 0.80
C LYS A 291 9.63 28.55 2.08
N GLU A 292 10.61 29.15 2.75
CA GLU A 292 10.40 29.90 4.01
C GLU A 292 9.39 31.06 3.88
N SER A 293 9.21 31.61 2.68
CA SER A 293 8.28 32.71 2.39
C SER A 293 6.80 32.30 2.23
N LEU A 294 6.47 31.01 2.30
CA LEU A 294 5.10 30.53 2.09
C LEU A 294 4.25 30.63 3.35
N SER A 295 3.00 31.02 3.18
CA SER A 295 2.00 31.05 4.25
C SER A 295 1.45 29.65 4.53
N LEU A 296 1.11 29.39 5.80
CA LEU A 296 0.41 28.20 6.24
C LEU A 296 -1.08 28.48 6.41
N ILE A 297 -1.90 27.65 5.79
CA ILE A 297 -3.33 27.60 6.07
C ILE A 297 -3.56 26.39 6.97
N HIS A 298 -4.13 26.61 8.14
CA HIS A 298 -4.54 25.53 9.05
C HIS A 298 -6.05 25.63 9.30
N ILE A 299 -6.67 24.49 9.30
CA ILE A 299 -8.09 24.34 9.53
C ILE A 299 -8.32 23.60 10.83
#